data_71fc7c44fba44f809f95ece25b2e33cb
#
_entry.id   71fc7c44fba44f809f95ece25b2e33cb
#
_cell.length_a   1.000
_cell.length_b   1.000
_cell.length_c   1.000
_cell.angle_alpha   90.00
_cell.angle_beta   90.00
_cell.angle_gamma   90.00
#
_symmetry.space_group_name_H-M   'P 1'
#
loop_
_entity.id
_entity.type
_entity.pdbx_description
1 polymer ?
#
loop_
_entity_poly.entity_id
_entity_poly.type
_entity_poly.pdbx_seq_one_letter_code
_entity_poly.pdbx_strand_id
1 'polypeptide(L)'
;MKQQGSLIKKLRTDRKISQAKLAEGISSRTTXXXSFENRKTNLSSQTLFDYLDKMNITVHEFSLLIDSEATGQKRQLVQDFYTRYYDRTLTIDYLTSLEERYFETQNFFYYSLYVQGLLLLNRESFLMNRGAYTQEVELVKQYLFDIETWGRFELNLFSNLLFIFDQETISYYLDHGIKKILHYANDPFYANLLSVVILNGCAFASESKDSYLLNKFLLLSHPLPNTPLYFYLKIHQVLYQEIYSYLQSSQLNKEVLRNSLIVIEQAGYQNHKNDLQNLIHTVTNISI
;
A
#
# COMPACT_ATOMS: atom_id res chain seq x y z
N MET A 1 -12.48 -3.89 23.02
CA MET A 1 -13.89 -4.33 23.16
C MET A 1 -14.75 -3.34 23.96
N LYS A 2 -14.31 -2.84 25.12
CA LYS A 2 -15.05 -1.85 25.91
C LYS A 2 -15.38 -0.56 25.14
N GLN A 3 -14.61 -0.23 24.13
CA GLN A 3 -14.79 0.99 23.32
C GLN A 3 -15.89 0.85 22.24
N GLN A 4 -16.08 -0.35 21.66
CA GLN A 4 -17.03 -0.55 20.57
C GLN A 4 -18.49 -0.27 20.97
N GLY A 5 -18.92 -0.80 22.12
CA GLY A 5 -20.28 -0.57 22.63
C GLY A 5 -20.55 0.90 22.91
N SER A 6 -19.58 1.59 23.54
CA SER A 6 -19.68 3.02 23.82
C SER A 6 -19.75 3.84 22.53
N LEU A 7 -18.98 3.46 21.52
CA LEU A 7 -18.97 4.13 20.21
C LEU A 7 -20.31 3.93 19.49
N ILE A 8 -20.84 2.70 19.45
CA ILE A 8 -22.17 2.42 18.84
C ILE A 8 -23.24 3.26 19.56
N LYS A 9 -23.20 3.30 20.89
CA LYS A 9 -24.15 4.12 21.67
C LYS A 9 -24.06 5.59 21.25
N LYS A 10 -22.86 6.15 21.20
CA LYS A 10 -22.64 7.54 20.79
C LYS A 10 -23.18 7.78 19.38
N LEU A 11 -22.75 6.96 18.39
CA LEU A 11 -23.16 7.10 16.99
C LEU A 11 -24.68 7.03 16.81
N ARG A 12 -25.32 6.12 17.55
CA ARG A 12 -26.77 5.96 17.52
C ARG A 12 -27.49 7.20 18.11
N THR A 13 -27.02 7.67 19.28
CA THR A 13 -27.65 8.82 19.95
C THR A 13 -27.48 10.12 19.15
N ASP A 14 -26.33 10.31 18.54
CA ASP A 14 -26.07 11.45 17.65
C ASP A 14 -27.06 11.50 16.49
N ARG A 15 -27.54 10.32 16.03
CA ARG A 15 -28.52 10.17 14.94
C ARG A 15 -29.98 10.10 15.47
N LYS A 16 -30.19 10.27 16.79
CA LYS A 16 -31.52 10.22 17.43
C LYS A 16 -32.24 8.88 17.17
N ILE A 17 -31.50 7.78 17.03
CA ILE A 17 -32.07 6.44 16.82
C ILE A 17 -32.18 5.76 18.17
N SER A 18 -33.40 5.26 18.52
CA SER A 18 -33.60 4.53 19.77
C SER A 18 -32.96 3.13 19.68
N GLN A 19 -32.65 2.51 20.83
CA GLN A 19 -32.14 1.14 20.87
C GLN A 19 -33.09 0.17 20.17
N ALA A 20 -34.38 0.32 20.39
CA ALA A 20 -35.41 -0.52 19.77
C ALA A 20 -35.37 -0.38 18.26
N LYS A 21 -35.27 0.85 17.75
CA LYS A 21 -35.24 1.11 16.30
C LYS A 21 -33.97 0.59 15.66
N LEU A 22 -32.81 0.70 16.33
CA LEU A 22 -31.57 0.15 15.80
C LEU A 22 -31.62 -1.39 15.73
N ALA A 23 -32.14 -2.03 16.78
CA ALA A 23 -32.19 -3.50 16.88
C ALA A 23 -33.27 -4.14 16.01
N GLU A 24 -34.28 -3.37 15.58
CA GLU A 24 -35.43 -3.87 14.82
C GLU A 24 -35.00 -4.59 13.54
N GLY A 25 -35.41 -5.85 13.40
CA GLY A 25 -35.06 -6.68 12.25
C GLY A 25 -33.66 -7.28 12.28
N ILE A 26 -32.82 -6.93 13.27
CA ILE A 26 -31.44 -7.40 13.36
C ILE A 26 -31.23 -8.27 14.62
N SER A 27 -31.71 -7.80 15.77
CA SER A 27 -31.50 -8.51 17.04
C SER A 27 -32.59 -8.11 18.04
N SER A 28 -32.70 -8.84 19.15
CA SER A 28 -33.61 -8.44 20.22
C SER A 28 -33.12 -7.15 20.88
N ARG A 29 -34.05 -6.26 21.25
CA ARG A 29 -33.74 -4.98 21.90
C ARG A 29 -32.86 -5.13 23.13
N THR A 30 -33.17 -6.14 23.96
CA THR A 30 -32.41 -6.42 25.19
C THR A 30 -31.01 -6.89 24.93
N THR A 31 -30.87 -7.64 23.91
CA THR A 31 -29.54 -8.17 23.52
C THR A 31 -28.65 -7.13 22.85
N UNK A 32 -29.21 -6.49 22.17
CA UNK A 32 -28.43 -5.70 21.41
C UNK A 32 -28.07 -4.47 22.01
N UNK A 33 -28.79 -4.08 22.14
CA UNK A 33 -28.41 -2.94 22.43
C UNK A 33 -28.01 -2.82 23.79
N UNK A 34 -28.62 -3.13 24.24
CA UNK A 34 -28.43 -2.77 25.52
C UNK A 34 -27.28 -3.40 26.16
N SER A 35 -27.27 -4.57 26.03
CA SER A 35 -26.16 -5.31 26.65
C SER A 35 -24.81 -4.91 26.03
N PHE A 36 -24.73 -4.78 24.74
CA PHE A 36 -23.52 -4.40 24.02
C PHE A 36 -23.10 -2.96 24.35
N GLU A 37 -24.04 -2.02 24.28
CA GLU A 37 -23.77 -0.61 24.63
C GLU A 37 -23.29 -0.45 26.07
N ASN A 38 -23.78 -1.34 26.96
CA ASN A 38 -23.39 -1.36 28.38
C ASN A 38 -22.18 -2.28 28.64
N ARG A 39 -21.51 -2.75 27.58
CA ARG A 39 -20.26 -3.53 27.65
C ARG A 39 -20.39 -4.91 28.32
N LYS A 40 -21.61 -5.49 28.29
CA LYS A 40 -21.90 -6.79 28.92
C LYS A 40 -21.77 -7.98 27.97
N THR A 41 -21.90 -7.73 26.64
CA THR A 41 -21.85 -8.79 25.61
C THR A 41 -21.05 -8.31 24.40
N ASN A 42 -20.63 -9.27 23.57
CA ASN A 42 -20.07 -9.01 22.25
C ASN A 42 -21.14 -9.18 21.18
N LEU A 43 -20.98 -8.52 20.05
CA LEU A 43 -21.80 -8.74 18.86
C LEU A 43 -21.07 -9.68 17.90
N SER A 44 -21.83 -10.41 17.10
CA SER A 44 -21.27 -11.04 15.92
C SER A 44 -20.86 -9.94 14.92
N SER A 45 -19.91 -10.24 14.05
CA SER A 45 -19.52 -9.29 13.00
C SER A 45 -20.72 -8.91 12.12
N GLN A 46 -21.57 -9.89 11.79
CA GLN A 46 -22.77 -9.62 10.99
C GLN A 46 -23.67 -8.59 11.67
N THR A 47 -24.00 -8.79 12.95
CA THR A 47 -24.85 -7.86 13.70
C THR A 47 -24.23 -6.46 13.76
N LEU A 48 -22.91 -6.38 13.91
CA LEU A 48 -22.20 -5.09 13.90
C LEU A 48 -22.36 -4.41 12.54
N PHE A 49 -22.13 -5.14 11.44
CA PHE A 49 -22.26 -4.61 10.08
C PHE A 49 -23.69 -4.12 9.82
N ASP A 50 -24.70 -4.89 10.23
CA ASP A 50 -26.11 -4.53 10.06
C ASP A 50 -26.45 -3.23 10.84
N TYR A 51 -25.91 -3.07 12.06
CA TYR A 51 -26.09 -1.84 12.85
C TYR A 51 -25.43 -0.64 12.17
N LEU A 52 -24.21 -0.82 11.65
CA LEU A 52 -23.48 0.25 10.95
C LEU A 52 -24.23 0.67 9.68
N ASP A 53 -24.69 -0.31 8.89
CA ASP A 53 -25.47 -0.03 7.67
C ASP A 53 -26.74 0.77 8.00
N LYS A 54 -27.48 0.35 9.03
CA LYS A 54 -28.71 1.04 9.46
C LYS A 54 -28.46 2.47 9.94
N MET A 55 -27.23 2.76 10.36
CA MET A 55 -26.80 4.10 10.76
C MET A 55 -26.12 4.88 9.64
N ASN A 56 -25.98 4.29 8.44
CA ASN A 56 -25.27 4.84 7.29
C ASN A 56 -23.79 5.14 7.64
N ILE A 57 -23.12 4.18 8.29
CA ILE A 57 -21.71 4.25 8.69
C ILE A 57 -20.99 3.07 8.04
N THR A 58 -19.91 3.36 7.32
CA THR A 58 -19.12 2.29 6.75
C THR A 58 -18.26 1.61 7.82
N VAL A 59 -17.88 0.34 7.57
CA VAL A 59 -16.95 -0.39 8.44
C VAL A 59 -15.63 0.38 8.56
N HIS A 60 -15.20 0.99 7.47
CA HIS A 60 -13.97 1.79 7.45
C HIS A 60 -14.08 3.01 8.38
N GLU A 61 -15.17 3.79 8.29
CA GLU A 61 -15.42 4.90 9.20
C GLU A 61 -15.43 4.45 10.66
N PHE A 62 -16.13 3.35 10.93
CA PHE A 62 -16.20 2.80 12.28
C PHE A 62 -14.80 2.42 12.80
N SER A 63 -13.98 1.80 11.94
CA SER A 63 -12.61 1.41 12.32
C SER A 63 -11.72 2.62 12.63
N LEU A 64 -11.92 3.73 11.93
CA LEU A 64 -11.19 4.99 12.20
C LEU A 64 -11.64 5.63 13.54
N LEU A 65 -12.92 5.49 13.88
CA LEU A 65 -13.48 6.07 15.10
C LEU A 65 -13.17 5.24 16.35
N ILE A 66 -12.84 3.94 16.16
CA ILE A 66 -12.40 3.10 17.27
C ILE A 66 -10.94 3.41 17.56
N ASP A 67 -10.70 4.11 18.63
CA ASP A 67 -9.34 4.33 19.13
C ASP A 67 -8.95 3.09 19.96
N SER A 68 -8.71 1.97 19.28
CA SER A 68 -8.29 0.75 19.95
C SER A 68 -6.77 0.59 19.83
N GLU A 69 -6.11 0.40 20.95
CA GLU A 69 -4.67 0.19 21.03
C GLU A 69 -4.20 -0.92 20.06
N ALA A 70 -5.00 -1.97 19.93
CA ALA A 70 -4.63 -3.14 19.11
C ALA A 70 -4.65 -2.85 17.60
N THR A 71 -5.65 -2.08 17.11
CA THR A 71 -5.73 -1.74 15.67
C THR A 71 -4.83 -0.56 15.29
N GLY A 72 -4.53 0.29 16.26
CA GLY A 72 -3.66 1.45 16.06
C GLY A 72 -2.19 1.11 16.02
N GLN A 73 -1.74 0.11 16.79
CA GLN A 73 -0.31 -0.19 16.96
C GLN A 73 0.42 -0.50 15.66
N LYS A 74 -0.11 -1.40 14.83
CA LYS A 74 0.52 -1.74 13.54
C LYS A 74 0.53 -0.54 12.59
N ARG A 75 -0.55 0.23 12.55
CA ARG A 75 -0.66 1.43 11.72
C ARG A 75 0.37 2.48 12.15
N GLN A 76 0.45 2.73 13.45
CA GLN A 76 1.44 3.67 14.03
C GLN A 76 2.86 3.21 13.74
N LEU A 77 3.12 1.91 13.86
CA LEU A 77 4.45 1.34 13.60
C LEU A 77 4.86 1.51 12.13
N VAL A 78 3.92 1.27 11.20
CA VAL A 78 4.18 1.49 9.77
C VAL A 78 4.48 2.97 9.52
N GLN A 79 3.68 3.87 10.11
CA GLN A 79 3.88 5.31 9.96
C GLN A 79 5.25 5.73 10.53
N ASP A 80 5.61 5.28 11.73
CA ASP A 80 6.91 5.54 12.37
C ASP A 80 8.07 5.02 11.50
N PHE A 81 7.92 3.79 10.99
CA PHE A 81 8.93 3.17 10.11
C PHE A 81 9.22 4.06 8.88
N TYR A 82 8.16 4.46 8.16
CA TYR A 82 8.35 5.27 6.95
C TYR A 82 8.82 6.69 7.28
N THR A 83 8.37 7.28 8.39
CA THR A 83 8.87 8.57 8.85
C THR A 83 10.39 8.49 9.09
N ARG A 84 10.84 7.46 9.82
CA ARG A 84 12.28 7.25 10.07
C ARG A 84 13.05 7.03 8.77
N TYR A 85 12.48 6.28 7.83
CA TYR A 85 13.14 6.03 6.54
C TYR A 85 13.32 7.33 5.75
N TYR A 86 12.28 8.13 5.61
CA TYR A 86 12.34 9.39 4.85
C TYR A 86 13.19 10.46 5.55
N ASP A 87 13.16 10.50 6.87
CA ASP A 87 13.97 11.44 7.66
C ASP A 87 15.41 10.98 7.85
N ARG A 88 15.77 9.79 7.34
CA ARG A 88 17.10 9.17 7.45
C ARG A 88 17.50 8.94 8.92
N THR A 89 16.51 8.59 9.75
CA THR A 89 16.71 8.27 11.18
C THR A 89 16.47 6.80 11.48
N LEU A 90 16.29 5.97 10.44
CA LEU A 90 16.15 4.53 10.59
C LEU A 90 17.51 3.94 11.00
N THR A 91 17.57 3.22 12.12
CA THR A 91 18.81 2.67 12.68
C THR A 91 18.76 1.14 12.77
N ILE A 92 19.91 0.52 12.84
CA ILE A 92 20.04 -0.93 13.04
C ILE A 92 19.36 -1.35 14.35
N ASP A 93 19.52 -0.58 15.43
CA ASP A 93 18.88 -0.90 16.71
C ASP A 93 17.34 -0.96 16.60
N TYR A 94 16.77 0.01 15.85
CA TYR A 94 15.32 0.00 15.60
C TYR A 94 14.92 -1.26 14.81
N LEU A 95 15.68 -1.61 13.77
CA LEU A 95 15.40 -2.81 12.96
C LEU A 95 15.52 -4.09 13.79
N THR A 96 16.56 -4.18 14.65
CA THR A 96 16.73 -5.32 15.55
C THR A 96 15.52 -5.48 16.48
N SER A 97 14.96 -4.37 16.96
CA SER A 97 13.76 -4.43 17.81
C SER A 97 12.55 -5.00 17.07
N LEU A 98 12.45 -4.78 15.75
CA LEU A 98 11.39 -5.37 14.92
C LEU A 98 11.61 -6.88 14.75
N GLU A 99 12.86 -7.28 14.55
CA GLU A 99 13.23 -8.70 14.44
C GLU A 99 12.93 -9.44 15.73
N GLU A 100 13.29 -8.86 16.90
CA GLU A 100 13.00 -9.41 18.22
C GLU A 100 11.47 -9.59 18.39
N ARG A 101 10.69 -8.60 18.03
CA ARG A 101 9.20 -8.70 18.09
C ARG A 101 8.67 -9.82 17.21
N TYR A 102 9.30 -10.06 16.06
CA TYR A 102 8.93 -11.21 15.22
C TYR A 102 9.19 -12.53 15.99
N PHE A 103 10.35 -12.69 16.59
CA PHE A 103 10.67 -13.91 17.33
C PHE A 103 9.72 -14.12 18.54
N GLU A 104 9.32 -13.03 19.19
CA GLU A 104 8.38 -13.11 20.34
C GLU A 104 6.95 -13.46 19.89
N THR A 105 6.48 -12.90 18.78
CA THR A 105 5.07 -12.97 18.39
C THR A 105 4.79 -13.95 17.26
N GLN A 106 5.82 -14.37 16.54
CA GLN A 106 5.75 -15.17 15.31
C GLN A 106 4.87 -14.48 14.24
N ASN A 107 4.75 -13.15 14.29
CA ASN A 107 3.94 -12.38 13.35
C ASN A 107 4.84 -11.81 12.26
N PHE A 108 4.74 -12.34 11.06
CA PHE A 108 5.58 -11.99 9.91
C PHE A 108 5.56 -10.49 9.59
N PHE A 109 4.53 -9.77 10.01
CA PHE A 109 4.45 -8.31 9.85
C PHE A 109 5.71 -7.60 10.38
N TYR A 110 6.20 -7.98 11.56
CA TYR A 110 7.40 -7.36 12.16
C TYR A 110 8.65 -7.72 11.35
N TYR A 111 8.77 -8.98 10.96
CA TYR A 111 9.89 -9.45 10.14
C TYR A 111 9.94 -8.72 8.79
N SER A 112 8.77 -8.52 8.17
CA SER A 112 8.70 -7.82 6.87
C SER A 112 9.20 -6.38 6.96
N LEU A 113 8.90 -5.66 8.06
CA LEU A 113 9.43 -4.31 8.28
C LEU A 113 10.94 -4.34 8.52
N TYR A 114 11.41 -5.31 9.31
CA TYR A 114 12.85 -5.50 9.55
C TYR A 114 13.59 -5.67 8.21
N VAL A 115 13.15 -6.62 7.38
CA VAL A 115 13.82 -6.92 6.10
C VAL A 115 13.72 -5.73 5.15
N GLN A 116 12.55 -5.09 5.06
CA GLN A 116 12.40 -3.89 4.23
C GLN A 116 13.41 -2.81 4.64
N GLY A 117 13.50 -2.50 5.94
CA GLY A 117 14.45 -1.51 6.45
C GLY A 117 15.90 -1.90 6.17
N LEU A 118 16.24 -3.15 6.46
CA LEU A 118 17.60 -3.68 6.26
C LEU A 118 18.03 -3.56 4.79
N LEU A 119 17.19 -4.03 3.86
CA LEU A 119 17.51 -4.05 2.44
C LEU A 119 17.46 -2.64 1.81
N LEU A 120 16.53 -1.79 2.27
CA LEU A 120 16.45 -0.41 1.76
C LEU A 120 17.66 0.43 2.20
N LEU A 121 18.12 0.26 3.45
CA LEU A 121 19.34 0.94 3.93
C LEU A 121 20.59 0.43 3.23
N ASN A 122 20.61 -0.82 2.82
CA ASN A 122 21.80 -1.46 2.22
C ASN A 122 21.59 -1.81 0.75
N ARG A 123 20.67 -1.11 0.06
CA ARG A 123 20.25 -1.44 -1.31
C ARG A 123 21.44 -1.54 -2.28
N GLU A 124 22.32 -0.56 -2.26
CA GLU A 124 23.50 -0.55 -3.16
C GLU A 124 24.41 -1.75 -2.90
N SER A 125 24.73 -1.99 -1.61
CA SER A 125 25.58 -3.13 -1.23
C SER A 125 24.92 -4.46 -1.61
N PHE A 126 23.62 -4.59 -1.44
CA PHE A 126 22.85 -5.79 -1.82
C PHE A 126 22.92 -5.99 -3.35
N LEU A 127 22.74 -4.92 -4.13
CA LEU A 127 22.78 -5.03 -5.60
C LEU A 127 24.18 -5.43 -6.11
N MET A 128 25.23 -5.04 -5.38
CA MET A 128 26.61 -5.44 -5.70
C MET A 128 26.91 -6.89 -5.28
N ASN A 129 26.28 -7.35 -4.20
CA ASN A 129 26.48 -8.70 -3.67
C ASN A 129 25.12 -9.29 -3.27
N ARG A 130 24.45 -9.91 -4.23
CA ARG A 130 23.13 -10.52 -4.04
C ARG A 130 23.15 -11.72 -3.08
N GLY A 131 24.32 -12.25 -2.75
CA GLY A 131 24.48 -13.27 -1.73
C GLY A 131 24.40 -12.75 -0.31
N ALA A 132 24.52 -11.43 -0.12
CA ALA A 132 24.28 -10.83 1.21
C ALA A 132 22.79 -10.90 1.55
N TYR A 133 22.47 -11.13 2.82
CA TYR A 133 21.09 -11.19 3.30
C TYR A 133 20.26 -12.34 2.66
N THR A 134 20.92 -13.45 2.28
CA THR A 134 20.24 -14.58 1.63
C THR A 134 19.08 -15.12 2.47
N GLN A 135 19.27 -15.25 3.78
CA GLN A 135 18.23 -15.78 4.68
C GLN A 135 17.01 -14.86 4.69
N GLU A 136 17.23 -13.56 4.82
CA GLU A 136 16.16 -12.55 4.88
C GLU A 136 15.37 -12.52 3.57
N VAL A 137 16.09 -12.55 2.45
CA VAL A 137 15.49 -12.54 1.11
C VAL A 137 14.65 -13.80 0.88
N GLU A 138 15.20 -14.96 1.20
CA GLU A 138 14.49 -16.24 0.98
C GLU A 138 13.25 -16.36 1.85
N LEU A 139 13.27 -15.88 3.10
CA LEU A 139 12.07 -15.89 3.95
C LEU A 139 10.96 -15.00 3.38
N VAL A 140 11.29 -13.82 2.83
CA VAL A 140 10.31 -12.95 2.17
C VAL A 140 9.74 -13.62 0.92
N LYS A 141 10.62 -14.19 0.07
CA LYS A 141 10.19 -14.89 -1.15
C LYS A 141 9.28 -16.07 -0.82
N GLN A 142 9.66 -16.87 0.17
CA GLN A 142 8.87 -18.03 0.60
C GLN A 142 7.49 -17.58 1.10
N TYR A 143 7.45 -16.54 1.95
CA TYR A 143 6.18 -16.00 2.45
C TYR A 143 5.26 -15.61 1.28
N LEU A 144 5.78 -14.82 0.33
CA LEU A 144 4.98 -14.35 -0.81
C LEU A 144 4.54 -15.51 -1.71
N PHE A 145 5.39 -16.50 -1.88
CA PHE A 145 5.09 -17.70 -2.69
C PHE A 145 3.97 -18.53 -2.06
N ASP A 146 3.96 -18.65 -0.74
CA ASP A 146 2.99 -19.50 -0.01
C ASP A 146 1.59 -18.87 0.07
N ILE A 147 1.43 -17.57 -0.20
CA ILE A 147 0.12 -16.90 -0.11
C ILE A 147 -0.57 -16.93 -1.48
N GLU A 148 -1.67 -17.64 -1.57
CA GLU A 148 -2.45 -17.78 -2.82
C GLU A 148 -3.19 -16.49 -3.23
N THR A 149 -3.72 -15.76 -2.25
CA THR A 149 -4.52 -14.54 -2.50
C THR A 149 -3.85 -13.35 -1.81
N TRP A 150 -3.20 -12.54 -2.61
CA TRP A 150 -2.50 -11.36 -2.11
C TRP A 150 -3.48 -10.25 -1.73
N GLY A 151 -3.28 -9.67 -0.56
CA GLY A 151 -3.94 -8.46 -0.12
C GLY A 151 -2.97 -7.27 -0.12
N ARG A 152 -3.37 -6.22 0.58
CA ARG A 152 -2.55 -5.00 0.70
C ARG A 152 -1.14 -5.27 1.23
N PHE A 153 -1.04 -6.17 2.21
CA PHE A 153 0.23 -6.44 2.89
C PHE A 153 1.25 -7.03 1.90
N GLU A 154 0.84 -8.07 1.16
CA GLU A 154 1.71 -8.76 0.19
C GLU A 154 2.09 -7.84 -0.97
N LEU A 155 1.13 -7.07 -1.47
CA LEU A 155 1.37 -6.14 -2.59
C LEU A 155 2.36 -5.03 -2.21
N ASN A 156 2.22 -4.46 -1.01
CA ASN A 156 3.18 -3.46 -0.52
C ASN A 156 4.57 -4.07 -0.35
N LEU A 157 4.64 -5.24 0.29
CA LEU A 157 5.93 -5.93 0.50
C LEU A 157 6.62 -6.22 -0.83
N PHE A 158 5.88 -6.77 -1.80
CA PHE A 158 6.40 -7.08 -3.14
C PHE A 158 6.88 -5.80 -3.84
N SER A 159 6.05 -4.75 -3.89
CA SER A 159 6.36 -3.53 -4.64
C SER A 159 7.52 -2.74 -4.02
N ASN A 160 7.73 -2.85 -2.71
CA ASN A 160 8.84 -2.17 -2.03
C ASN A 160 10.16 -2.92 -2.22
N LEU A 161 10.10 -4.22 -2.47
CA LEU A 161 11.29 -5.07 -2.59
C LEU A 161 11.45 -5.69 -3.99
N LEU A 162 10.95 -5.03 -5.05
CA LEU A 162 11.06 -5.53 -6.43
C LEU A 162 12.50 -5.95 -6.79
N PHE A 163 13.49 -5.24 -6.27
CA PHE A 163 14.89 -5.47 -6.59
C PHE A 163 15.46 -6.79 -6.05
N ILE A 164 14.73 -7.52 -5.18
CA ILE A 164 15.18 -8.85 -4.74
C ILE A 164 14.77 -9.96 -5.72
N PHE A 165 13.83 -9.68 -6.62
CA PHE A 165 13.29 -10.68 -7.56
C PHE A 165 13.94 -10.55 -8.93
N ASP A 166 13.98 -11.66 -9.66
CA ASP A 166 14.34 -11.65 -11.07
C ASP A 166 13.13 -11.27 -11.94
N GLN A 167 13.40 -10.98 -13.19
CA GLN A 167 12.42 -10.55 -14.18
C GLN A 167 11.27 -11.56 -14.34
N GLU A 168 11.59 -12.86 -14.35
CA GLU A 168 10.58 -13.92 -14.54
C GLU A 168 9.62 -13.98 -13.36
N THR A 169 10.14 -13.89 -12.13
CA THR A 169 9.35 -13.89 -10.91
C THR A 169 8.43 -12.67 -10.85
N ILE A 170 8.97 -11.47 -11.17
CA ILE A 170 8.14 -10.26 -11.21
C ILE A 170 7.02 -10.44 -12.24
N SER A 171 7.37 -10.88 -13.45
CA SER A 171 6.39 -11.10 -14.52
C SER A 171 5.29 -12.08 -14.10
N TYR A 172 5.66 -13.17 -13.43
CA TYR A 172 4.69 -14.16 -12.92
C TYR A 172 3.70 -13.50 -11.95
N TYR A 173 4.18 -12.74 -10.96
CA TYR A 173 3.30 -12.10 -9.97
C TYR A 173 2.42 -11.02 -10.60
N LEU A 174 2.90 -10.29 -11.61
CA LEU A 174 2.07 -9.33 -12.33
C LEU A 174 0.90 -10.03 -13.03
N ASP A 175 1.17 -11.17 -13.66
CA ASP A 175 0.15 -11.89 -14.43
C ASP A 175 -0.83 -12.66 -13.54
N HIS A 176 -0.39 -13.20 -12.41
CA HIS A 176 -1.19 -14.11 -11.59
C HIS A 176 -1.71 -13.50 -10.29
N GLY A 177 -0.97 -12.58 -9.71
CA GLY A 177 -1.35 -11.92 -8.45
C GLY A 177 -2.08 -10.61 -8.69
N ILE A 178 -1.42 -9.67 -9.35
CA ILE A 178 -1.91 -8.29 -9.43
C ILE A 178 -3.13 -8.17 -10.36
N LYS A 179 -3.17 -8.91 -11.46
CA LYS A 179 -4.32 -8.87 -12.38
C LYS A 179 -5.64 -9.23 -11.70
N LYS A 180 -5.61 -10.10 -10.68
CA LYS A 180 -6.82 -10.47 -9.92
C LYS A 180 -7.44 -9.29 -9.18
N ILE A 181 -6.63 -8.28 -8.85
CA ILE A 181 -7.06 -7.12 -8.06
C ILE A 181 -7.65 -6.03 -8.95
N LEU A 182 -7.41 -6.07 -10.26
CA LEU A 182 -7.89 -5.05 -11.20
C LEU A 182 -9.41 -4.89 -11.17
N HIS A 183 -10.16 -5.94 -10.84
CA HIS A 183 -11.62 -5.84 -10.76
C HIS A 183 -12.09 -4.99 -9.57
N TYR A 184 -11.20 -4.69 -8.60
CA TYR A 184 -11.49 -3.75 -7.51
C TYR A 184 -11.02 -2.32 -7.84
N ALA A 185 -10.67 -2.03 -9.08
CA ALA A 185 -10.07 -0.75 -9.47
C ALA A 185 -10.94 0.49 -9.20
N ASN A 186 -12.25 0.32 -9.05
CA ASN A 186 -13.15 1.43 -8.71
C ASN A 186 -13.19 1.75 -7.20
N ASP A 187 -12.62 0.90 -6.36
CA ASP A 187 -12.57 1.12 -4.93
C ASP A 187 -11.37 2.02 -4.58
N PRO A 188 -11.57 3.13 -3.83
CA PRO A 188 -10.47 4.07 -3.54
C PRO A 188 -9.27 3.44 -2.83
N PHE A 189 -9.50 2.44 -1.97
CA PHE A 189 -8.44 1.74 -1.26
C PHE A 189 -7.55 0.97 -2.25
N TYR A 190 -8.16 0.22 -3.17
CA TYR A 190 -7.42 -0.54 -4.19
C TYR A 190 -6.83 0.38 -5.26
N ALA A 191 -7.49 1.50 -5.59
CA ALA A 191 -6.95 2.47 -6.55
C ALA A 191 -5.60 3.03 -6.09
N ASN A 192 -5.52 3.39 -4.80
CA ASN A 192 -4.26 3.86 -4.22
C ASN A 192 -3.19 2.76 -4.26
N LEU A 193 -3.55 1.56 -3.86
CA LEU A 193 -2.62 0.41 -3.82
C LEU A 193 -2.09 0.07 -5.23
N LEU A 194 -2.98 -0.02 -6.21
CA LEU A 194 -2.60 -0.28 -7.61
C LEU A 194 -1.68 0.82 -8.14
N SER A 195 -1.98 2.08 -7.83
CA SER A 195 -1.14 3.21 -8.25
C SER A 195 0.27 3.08 -7.68
N VAL A 196 0.41 2.75 -6.39
CA VAL A 196 1.72 2.58 -5.74
C VAL A 196 2.49 1.42 -6.39
N VAL A 197 1.83 0.26 -6.58
CA VAL A 197 2.48 -0.92 -7.19
C VAL A 197 2.98 -0.60 -8.61
N ILE A 198 2.13 0.03 -9.42
CA ILE A 198 2.48 0.37 -10.81
C ILE A 198 3.63 1.39 -10.84
N LEU A 199 3.55 2.46 -10.03
CA LEU A 199 4.58 3.49 -10.03
C LEU A 199 5.92 2.98 -9.51
N ASN A 200 5.93 2.21 -8.43
CA ASN A 200 7.17 1.59 -7.91
C ASN A 200 7.77 0.66 -8.97
N GLY A 201 6.92 -0.10 -9.67
CA GLY A 201 7.35 -0.99 -10.74
C GLY A 201 7.93 -0.24 -11.93
N CYS A 202 7.27 0.84 -12.36
CA CYS A 202 7.77 1.67 -13.46
C CYS A 202 9.11 2.32 -13.10
N ALA A 203 9.25 2.83 -11.87
CA ALA A 203 10.50 3.41 -11.40
C ALA A 203 11.62 2.35 -11.41
N PHE A 204 11.37 1.18 -10.79
CA PHE A 204 12.34 0.09 -10.73
C PHE A 204 12.76 -0.37 -12.13
N ALA A 205 11.80 -0.59 -13.03
CA ALA A 205 12.07 -1.04 -14.40
C ALA A 205 12.85 0.01 -15.20
N SER A 206 12.57 1.30 -14.95
CA SER A 206 13.30 2.42 -15.58
C SER A 206 14.75 2.46 -15.08
N GLU A 207 14.96 2.39 -13.75
CA GLU A 207 16.31 2.39 -13.15
C GLU A 207 17.16 1.24 -13.69
N SER A 208 16.56 0.06 -13.83
CA SER A 208 17.27 -1.12 -14.35
C SER A 208 17.32 -1.16 -15.89
N LYS A 209 16.75 -0.17 -16.57
CA LYS A 209 16.63 -0.07 -18.04
C LYS A 209 15.98 -1.32 -18.64
N ASP A 210 15.05 -1.92 -17.90
CA ASP A 210 14.32 -3.13 -18.32
C ASP A 210 13.02 -2.72 -19.02
N SER A 211 13.11 -2.58 -20.36
CA SER A 211 11.95 -2.16 -21.15
C SER A 211 10.81 -3.18 -21.14
N TYR A 212 11.12 -4.47 -20.97
CA TYR A 212 10.10 -5.52 -20.90
C TYR A 212 9.24 -5.36 -19.64
N LEU A 213 9.89 -5.22 -18.46
CA LEU A 213 9.16 -5.01 -17.22
C LEU A 213 8.44 -3.66 -17.22
N LEU A 214 9.09 -2.60 -17.75
CA LEU A 214 8.45 -1.28 -17.82
C LEU A 214 7.14 -1.36 -18.62
N ASN A 215 7.16 -2.03 -19.76
CA ASN A 215 5.96 -2.25 -20.55
C ASN A 215 4.89 -3.03 -19.77
N LYS A 216 5.30 -4.09 -19.05
CA LYS A 216 4.34 -4.88 -18.26
C LYS A 216 3.63 -4.03 -17.19
N PHE A 217 4.38 -3.19 -16.46
CA PHE A 217 3.78 -2.30 -15.47
C PHE A 217 2.87 -1.24 -16.12
N LEU A 218 3.28 -0.66 -17.25
CA LEU A 218 2.46 0.30 -17.99
C LEU A 218 1.15 -0.35 -18.47
N LEU A 219 1.19 -1.58 -18.95
CA LEU A 219 0.00 -2.31 -19.41
C LEU A 219 -1.02 -2.53 -18.29
N LEU A 220 -0.58 -2.66 -17.04
CA LEU A 220 -1.49 -2.78 -15.90
C LEU A 220 -2.36 -1.51 -15.71
N SER A 221 -1.87 -0.36 -16.16
CA SER A 221 -2.61 0.90 -16.01
C SER A 221 -3.68 1.11 -17.10
N HIS A 222 -3.62 0.36 -18.21
CA HIS A 222 -4.54 0.54 -19.35
C HIS A 222 -6.02 0.28 -19.00
N PRO A 223 -6.36 -0.81 -18.27
CA PRO A 223 -7.76 -1.06 -17.93
C PRO A 223 -8.29 -0.20 -16.80
N LEU A 224 -7.44 0.63 -16.16
CA LEU A 224 -7.86 1.43 -15.01
C LEU A 224 -8.74 2.61 -15.48
N PRO A 225 -9.84 2.90 -14.74
CA PRO A 225 -10.77 3.94 -15.17
C PRO A 225 -10.16 5.34 -15.17
N ASN A 226 -10.67 6.20 -16.06
CA ASN A 226 -10.26 7.61 -16.13
C ASN A 226 -11.07 8.44 -15.12
N THR A 227 -10.74 8.26 -13.85
CA THR A 227 -11.38 8.95 -12.72
C THR A 227 -10.31 9.72 -11.91
N PRO A 228 -10.74 10.67 -11.06
CA PRO A 228 -9.78 11.39 -10.20
C PRO A 228 -8.92 10.47 -9.32
N LEU A 229 -9.40 9.26 -9.01
CA LEU A 229 -8.63 8.28 -8.21
C LEU A 229 -7.27 7.96 -8.85
N TYR A 230 -7.17 8.02 -10.17
CA TYR A 230 -5.95 7.66 -10.91
C TYR A 230 -5.23 8.86 -11.52
N PHE A 231 -5.65 10.10 -11.20
CA PHE A 231 -5.06 11.29 -11.81
C PHE A 231 -3.54 11.32 -11.64
N TYR A 232 -3.07 11.06 -10.41
CA TYR A 232 -1.64 11.04 -10.11
C TYR A 232 -0.91 9.97 -10.94
N LEU A 233 -1.46 8.75 -10.96
CA LEU A 233 -0.89 7.65 -11.76
C LEU A 233 -0.84 8.02 -13.25
N LYS A 234 -1.91 8.60 -13.78
CA LYS A 234 -2.00 8.91 -15.22
C LYS A 234 -0.98 9.95 -15.67
N ILE A 235 -0.69 10.96 -14.85
CA ILE A 235 0.37 11.95 -15.13
C ILE A 235 1.73 11.23 -15.24
N HIS A 236 2.02 10.36 -14.28
CA HIS A 236 3.28 9.60 -14.26
C HIS A 236 3.36 8.59 -15.40
N GLN A 237 2.21 7.99 -15.76
CA GLN A 237 2.15 7.04 -16.88
C GLN A 237 2.64 7.68 -18.18
N VAL A 238 2.25 8.94 -18.43
CA VAL A 238 2.71 9.67 -19.62
C VAL A 238 4.25 9.79 -19.62
N LEU A 239 4.82 10.12 -18.47
CA LEU A 239 6.27 10.25 -18.29
C LEU A 239 6.98 8.91 -18.52
N TYR A 240 6.48 7.83 -17.87
CA TYR A 240 7.10 6.50 -18.02
C TYR A 240 6.92 5.94 -19.42
N GLN A 241 5.87 6.33 -20.14
CA GLN A 241 5.68 5.96 -21.55
C GLN A 241 6.80 6.54 -22.42
N GLU A 242 7.22 7.78 -22.13
CA GLU A 242 8.33 8.41 -22.85
C GLU A 242 9.67 7.70 -22.54
N ILE A 243 9.88 7.31 -21.29
CA ILE A 243 11.06 6.50 -20.91
C ILE A 243 11.04 5.16 -21.67
N TYR A 244 9.88 4.49 -21.71
CA TYR A 244 9.74 3.25 -22.47
C TYR A 244 10.08 3.45 -23.96
N SER A 245 9.55 4.49 -24.59
CA SER A 245 9.82 4.81 -25.99
C SER A 245 11.31 5.04 -26.22
N TYR A 246 11.97 5.74 -25.29
CA TYR A 246 13.41 5.96 -25.35
C TYR A 246 14.18 4.63 -25.27
N LEU A 247 13.82 3.75 -24.36
CA LEU A 247 14.49 2.44 -24.20
C LEU A 247 14.32 1.57 -25.44
N GLN A 248 13.24 1.75 -26.21
CA GLN A 248 12.98 0.97 -27.44
C GLN A 248 13.66 1.56 -28.67
N SER A 249 13.73 2.88 -28.80
CA SER A 249 14.07 3.55 -30.07
C SER A 249 15.03 4.73 -29.91
N SER A 250 15.45 5.05 -28.71
CA SER A 250 16.25 6.24 -28.39
C SER A 250 15.54 7.57 -28.73
N GLN A 251 14.21 7.53 -28.94
CA GLN A 251 13.42 8.71 -29.19
C GLN A 251 12.72 9.16 -27.91
N LEU A 252 12.75 10.46 -27.66
CA LEU A 252 12.21 11.06 -26.43
C LEU A 252 11.49 12.36 -26.75
N ASN A 253 10.24 12.46 -26.40
CA ASN A 253 9.49 13.73 -26.55
C ASN A 253 9.73 14.61 -25.32
N LYS A 254 10.69 15.53 -25.42
CA LYS A 254 11.07 16.42 -24.31
C LYS A 254 9.93 17.34 -23.88
N GLU A 255 9.07 17.75 -24.81
CA GLU A 255 7.95 18.64 -24.50
C GLU A 255 6.94 17.93 -23.60
N VAL A 256 6.60 16.68 -23.91
CA VAL A 256 5.70 15.86 -23.10
C VAL A 256 6.25 15.70 -21.69
N LEU A 257 7.55 15.40 -21.57
CA LEU A 257 8.20 15.26 -20.26
C LEU A 257 8.16 16.58 -19.46
N ARG A 258 8.50 17.70 -20.11
CA ARG A 258 8.47 19.03 -19.46
C ARG A 258 7.08 19.35 -18.94
N ASN A 259 6.06 19.13 -19.77
CA ASN A 259 4.67 19.43 -19.40
C ASN A 259 4.23 18.59 -18.19
N SER A 260 4.57 17.29 -18.16
CA SER A 260 4.26 16.42 -17.03
C SER A 260 4.98 16.89 -15.74
N LEU A 261 6.24 17.26 -15.85
CA LEU A 261 7.04 17.74 -14.71
C LEU A 261 6.52 19.08 -14.19
N ILE A 262 6.09 19.98 -15.08
CA ILE A 262 5.49 21.27 -14.70
C ILE A 262 4.20 21.04 -13.89
N VAL A 263 3.34 20.12 -14.31
CA VAL A 263 2.11 19.78 -13.56
C VAL A 263 2.45 19.30 -12.14
N ILE A 264 3.44 18.43 -12.02
CA ILE A 264 3.88 17.90 -10.72
C ILE A 264 4.41 19.04 -9.82
N GLU A 265 5.24 19.93 -10.40
CA GLU A 265 5.81 21.08 -9.69
C GLU A 265 4.70 22.06 -9.24
N GLN A 266 3.79 22.42 -10.14
CA GLN A 266 2.69 23.35 -9.84
C GLN A 266 1.72 22.79 -8.79
N ALA A 267 1.64 21.45 -8.70
CA ALA A 267 0.87 20.77 -7.65
C ALA A 267 1.59 20.79 -6.28
N GLY A 268 2.82 21.37 -6.20
CA GLY A 268 3.56 21.52 -4.95
C GLY A 268 4.58 20.42 -4.67
N TYR A 269 4.82 19.50 -5.61
CA TYR A 269 5.69 18.33 -5.40
C TYR A 269 7.09 18.55 -5.99
N GLN A 270 7.77 19.63 -5.57
CA GLN A 270 9.09 20.03 -6.11
C GLN A 270 10.15 18.93 -5.94
N ASN A 271 10.23 18.33 -4.75
CA ASN A 271 11.23 17.29 -4.49
C ASN A 271 10.99 16.07 -5.41
N HIS A 272 9.73 15.68 -5.56
CA HIS A 272 9.37 14.56 -6.43
C HIS A 272 9.67 14.87 -7.91
N LYS A 273 9.42 16.09 -8.35
CA LYS A 273 9.82 16.53 -9.70
C LYS A 273 11.32 16.36 -9.91
N ASN A 274 12.13 16.79 -8.92
CA ASN A 274 13.60 16.67 -8.98
C ASN A 274 14.02 15.19 -9.08
N ASP A 275 13.39 14.31 -8.28
CA ASP A 275 13.66 12.87 -8.33
C ASP A 275 13.36 12.29 -9.72
N LEU A 276 12.24 12.68 -10.33
CA LEU A 276 11.88 12.23 -11.67
C LEU A 276 12.85 12.77 -12.73
N GLN A 277 13.29 14.03 -12.62
CA GLN A 277 14.32 14.60 -13.52
C GLN A 277 15.62 13.82 -13.42
N ASN A 278 16.03 13.46 -12.18
CA ASN A 278 17.24 12.66 -11.96
C ASN A 278 17.08 11.26 -12.58
N LEU A 279 15.92 10.63 -12.42
CA LEU A 279 15.64 9.34 -13.04
C LEU A 279 15.74 9.43 -14.57
N ILE A 280 15.08 10.42 -15.17
CA ILE A 280 15.12 10.62 -16.63
C ILE A 280 16.59 10.79 -17.09
N HIS A 281 17.33 11.65 -16.40
CA HIS A 281 18.75 11.87 -16.74
C HIS A 281 19.58 10.59 -16.63
N THR A 282 19.40 9.83 -15.54
CA THR A 282 20.13 8.56 -15.29
C THR A 282 19.83 7.53 -16.39
N VAL A 283 18.58 7.45 -16.82
CA VAL A 283 18.17 6.46 -17.84
C VAL A 283 18.61 6.87 -19.23
N THR A 284 18.46 8.16 -19.59
CA THR A 284 18.58 8.65 -20.96
C THR A 284 19.85 9.46 -21.24
N ASN A 285 20.55 9.93 -20.22
CA ASN A 285 21.62 10.93 -20.29
C ASN A 285 21.15 12.28 -20.88
N ILE A 286 19.82 12.56 -20.82
CA ILE A 286 19.23 13.78 -21.36
C ILE A 286 18.69 14.61 -20.17
N SER A 287 18.98 15.91 -20.18
CA SER A 287 18.42 16.86 -19.23
C SER A 287 17.13 17.46 -19.78
N ILE A 288 16.09 17.53 -18.92
CA ILE A 288 14.77 18.04 -19.26
C ILE A 288 14.48 19.30 -18.41
#